data_88a206d633c60f446f847737d215ca6a
#
_entry.id   88a206d633c60f446f847737d215ca6a
#
_cell.length_a   1.000
_cell.length_b   1.000
_cell.length_c   1.000
_cell.angle_alpha   90.00
_cell.angle_beta   90.00
_cell.angle_gamma   90.00
#
_symmetry.space_group_name_H-M   'P 1'
#
loop_
_entity.id
_entity.type
_entity.pdbx_description
1 polymer ?
#
loop_
_entity_poly.entity_id
_entity_poly.type
_entity_poly.pdbx_seq_one_letter_code
_entity_poly.pdbx_strand_id
1 'polypeptide(L)'
;DELLVQVVKDAVKTKDPVVSTKLVVHGHYCFLSTENTCLGVSKKLSQEESKRLSALLENTCKDHEAEGYGLVFRTNAGAVPETELCEDIELVQKEYRALKKTGTHQNAGDLVYRNLPGYLARLKAENFEKTDLVLTDGQDLYQEICAYLPHLVEEKKVQLYRDDAVSLSTLYHLRGNMQELLSSKVWLDSGANIIIEFLETLTVIDVNSGKNRSRREEALFAINVEAAKEIARQLRLRNISGMILVDFINLKKKEQQQKLISVIREELQKDSVPANFIDITRLGLVELTRKKVYKSLREILS
;
A
#
# COMPACT_ATOMS: atom_id res chain seq x y z
N ASP A 1 -6.41 -6.40 35.80
CA ASP A 1 -6.58 -7.40 34.73
C ASP A 1 -5.52 -7.15 33.65
N GLU A 2 -4.93 -8.21 33.14
CA GLU A 2 -4.00 -8.19 32.02
C GLU A 2 -4.77 -8.44 30.73
N LEU A 3 -4.44 -7.69 29.68
CA LEU A 3 -5.11 -7.78 28.37
C LEU A 3 -4.09 -7.96 27.26
N LEU A 4 -4.38 -8.84 26.31
CA LEU A 4 -3.65 -8.93 25.06
C LEU A 4 -4.13 -7.80 24.14
N VAL A 5 -3.19 -6.94 23.73
CA VAL A 5 -3.49 -5.79 22.86
C VAL A 5 -2.61 -5.79 21.63
N GLN A 6 -3.16 -5.31 20.53
CA GLN A 6 -2.44 -5.07 19.28
C GLN A 6 -2.28 -3.57 19.05
N VAL A 7 -1.08 -3.14 18.69
CA VAL A 7 -0.84 -1.77 18.27
C VAL A 7 -1.47 -1.57 16.88
N VAL A 8 -2.47 -0.69 16.81
CA VAL A 8 -3.19 -0.36 15.57
C VAL A 8 -2.57 0.84 14.85
N LYS A 9 -2.03 1.78 15.64
CA LYS A 9 -1.32 2.95 15.12
C LYS A 9 -0.12 3.26 16.01
N ASP A 10 1.01 3.52 15.37
CA ASP A 10 2.19 4.03 16.07
C ASP A 10 1.98 5.42 16.62
N ALA A 11 2.81 5.78 17.61
CA ALA A 11 2.93 7.16 18.09
C ALA A 11 3.32 8.09 16.94
N VAL A 12 2.63 9.22 16.80
CA VAL A 12 2.92 10.21 15.77
C VAL A 12 3.02 11.58 16.40
N LYS A 13 4.19 12.18 16.37
CA LYS A 13 4.49 13.49 17.02
C LYS A 13 4.12 13.44 18.52
N THR A 14 3.10 14.18 18.91
CA THR A 14 2.61 14.30 20.29
C THR A 14 1.46 13.33 20.63
N LYS A 15 1.05 12.47 19.69
CA LYS A 15 -0.05 11.51 19.91
C LYS A 15 0.50 10.16 20.30
N ASP A 16 -0.04 9.60 21.37
CA ASP A 16 0.29 8.26 21.84
C ASP A 16 -0.13 7.16 20.83
N PRO A 17 0.48 5.97 20.90
CA PRO A 17 0.08 4.84 20.09
C PRO A 17 -1.36 4.42 20.42
N VAL A 18 -2.09 3.96 19.42
CA VAL A 18 -3.44 3.42 19.60
C VAL A 18 -3.36 1.90 19.64
N VAL A 19 -3.89 1.32 20.71
CA VAL A 19 -3.98 -0.12 20.89
C VAL A 19 -5.42 -0.61 20.84
N SER A 20 -5.62 -1.87 20.51
CA SER A 20 -6.93 -2.53 20.49
C SER A 20 -6.82 -3.94 21.06
N THR A 21 -7.82 -4.37 21.79
CA THR A 21 -7.98 -5.77 22.21
C THR A 21 -8.52 -6.65 21.10
N LYS A 22 -8.97 -6.04 19.98
CA LYS A 22 -9.40 -6.75 18.77
C LYS A 22 -8.19 -7.09 17.94
N LEU A 23 -7.87 -8.37 17.88
CA LEU A 23 -6.71 -8.85 17.13
C LEU A 23 -7.05 -9.03 15.66
N VAL A 24 -6.10 -8.71 14.80
CA VAL A 24 -6.20 -8.94 13.36
C VAL A 24 -4.93 -9.63 12.88
N VAL A 25 -5.10 -10.82 12.30
CA VAL A 25 -4.02 -11.60 11.67
C VAL A 25 -4.19 -11.56 10.17
N HIS A 26 -3.14 -11.16 9.45
CA HIS A 26 -3.19 -10.95 8.01
C HIS A 26 -2.53 -12.11 7.25
N GLY A 27 -3.33 -12.82 6.44
CA GLY A 27 -2.84 -13.71 5.39
C GLY A 27 -2.55 -12.96 4.08
N HIS A 28 -2.28 -13.71 3.04
CA HIS A 28 -2.08 -13.17 1.69
C HIS A 28 -3.42 -12.82 1.03
N TYR A 29 -4.35 -13.75 1.05
CA TYR A 29 -5.68 -13.65 0.43
C TYR A 29 -6.78 -13.33 1.42
N CYS A 30 -6.57 -13.56 2.72
CA CYS A 30 -7.57 -13.34 3.75
C CYS A 30 -7.01 -12.57 4.95
N PHE A 31 -7.86 -12.22 5.87
CA PHE A 31 -7.49 -11.79 7.22
C PHE A 31 -8.49 -12.37 8.23
N LEU A 32 -7.98 -12.71 9.40
CA LEU A 32 -8.74 -13.12 10.57
C LEU A 32 -8.89 -11.94 11.52
N SER A 33 -10.07 -11.76 12.12
CA SER A 33 -10.33 -10.70 13.08
C SER A 33 -11.17 -11.21 14.27
N THR A 34 -10.83 -10.77 15.47
CA THR A 34 -11.64 -11.03 16.67
C THR A 34 -12.68 -9.93 16.95
N GLU A 35 -12.90 -9.02 16.00
CA GLU A 35 -13.92 -7.98 16.13
C GLU A 35 -15.35 -8.53 16.10
N ASN A 36 -15.57 -9.54 15.27
CA ASN A 36 -16.80 -10.31 15.15
C ASN A 36 -16.49 -11.70 14.63
N THR A 37 -17.45 -12.60 14.69
CA THR A 37 -17.32 -13.98 14.20
C THR A 37 -17.87 -14.18 12.79
N CYS A 38 -18.06 -13.11 12.00
CA CYS A 38 -18.62 -13.21 10.67
C CYS A 38 -17.60 -13.72 9.65
N LEU A 39 -18.03 -14.65 8.81
CA LEU A 39 -17.32 -15.02 7.59
C LEU A 39 -17.75 -14.09 6.45
N GLY A 40 -16.81 -13.59 5.67
CA GLY A 40 -17.12 -12.63 4.64
C GLY A 40 -16.16 -12.63 3.46
N VAL A 41 -16.58 -11.94 2.40
CA VAL A 41 -15.78 -11.73 1.20
C VAL A 41 -15.80 -10.26 0.81
N SER A 42 -14.76 -9.79 0.12
CA SER A 42 -14.67 -8.40 -0.34
C SER A 42 -15.85 -8.04 -1.24
N LYS A 43 -16.50 -6.91 -0.96
CA LYS A 43 -17.59 -6.35 -1.78
C LYS A 43 -17.19 -5.96 -3.22
N LYS A 44 -15.90 -5.99 -3.54
CA LYS A 44 -15.37 -5.65 -4.87
C LYS A 44 -15.27 -6.88 -5.80
N LEU A 45 -15.53 -8.07 -5.29
CA LEU A 45 -15.54 -9.31 -6.06
C LEU A 45 -16.82 -9.45 -6.87
N SER A 46 -16.77 -10.18 -7.98
CA SER A 46 -17.93 -10.53 -8.76
C SER A 46 -18.91 -11.41 -7.97
N GLN A 47 -20.15 -11.49 -8.40
CA GLN A 47 -21.16 -12.28 -7.70
C GLN A 47 -20.84 -13.77 -7.70
N GLU A 48 -20.23 -14.28 -8.76
CA GLU A 48 -19.81 -15.69 -8.89
C GLU A 48 -18.64 -16.00 -7.96
N GLU A 49 -17.59 -15.18 -7.97
CA GLU A 49 -16.44 -15.32 -7.07
C GLU A 49 -16.86 -15.22 -5.61
N SER A 50 -17.76 -14.27 -5.29
CA SER A 50 -18.27 -14.10 -3.94
C SER A 50 -19.00 -15.35 -3.43
N LYS A 51 -19.85 -15.98 -4.25
CA LYS A 51 -20.54 -17.23 -3.89
C LYS A 51 -19.55 -18.38 -3.68
N ARG A 52 -18.59 -18.56 -4.60
CA ARG A 52 -17.56 -19.59 -4.49
C ARG A 52 -16.74 -19.46 -3.20
N LEU A 53 -16.26 -18.26 -2.93
CA LEU A 53 -15.42 -17.99 -1.76
C LEU A 53 -16.20 -18.07 -0.43
N SER A 54 -17.47 -17.67 -0.42
CA SER A 54 -18.32 -17.83 0.77
C SER A 54 -18.54 -19.29 1.10
N ALA A 55 -18.83 -20.14 0.11
CA ALA A 55 -18.98 -21.58 0.31
C ALA A 55 -17.67 -22.22 0.81
N LEU A 56 -16.51 -21.77 0.31
CA LEU A 56 -15.22 -22.25 0.78
C LEU A 56 -15.00 -21.91 2.26
N LEU A 57 -15.31 -20.67 2.69
CA LEU A 57 -15.20 -20.25 4.10
C LEU A 57 -16.09 -21.09 5.02
N GLU A 58 -17.35 -21.27 4.66
CA GLU A 58 -18.31 -22.07 5.44
C GLU A 58 -17.84 -23.52 5.61
N ASN A 59 -17.21 -24.10 4.57
CA ASN A 59 -16.69 -25.46 4.62
C ASN A 59 -15.41 -25.59 5.45
N THR A 60 -14.52 -24.56 5.40
CA THR A 60 -13.17 -24.63 5.98
C THR A 60 -13.14 -24.10 7.41
N CYS A 61 -13.99 -23.12 7.76
CA CYS A 61 -13.95 -22.42 9.04
C CYS A 61 -15.10 -22.80 9.98
N LYS A 62 -15.40 -24.09 10.14
CA LYS A 62 -16.55 -24.58 10.93
C LYS A 62 -16.51 -24.19 12.40
N ASP A 63 -15.35 -24.09 12.98
CA ASP A 63 -15.16 -23.83 14.42
C ASP A 63 -14.90 -22.34 14.75
N HIS A 64 -15.02 -21.45 13.78
CA HIS A 64 -14.66 -20.03 13.92
C HIS A 64 -15.44 -19.30 15.04
N GLU A 65 -16.73 -19.61 15.21
CA GLU A 65 -17.56 -19.02 16.28
C GLU A 65 -17.10 -19.47 17.66
N ALA A 66 -16.80 -20.77 17.82
CA ALA A 66 -16.32 -21.34 19.07
C ALA A 66 -14.91 -20.81 19.43
N GLU A 67 -14.06 -20.56 18.45
CA GLU A 67 -12.74 -19.98 18.63
C GLU A 67 -12.78 -18.44 18.78
N GLY A 68 -13.89 -17.78 18.45
CA GLY A 68 -14.13 -16.36 18.63
C GLY A 68 -13.47 -15.47 17.61
N TYR A 69 -13.46 -15.86 16.31
CA TYR A 69 -12.96 -15.04 15.22
C TYR A 69 -13.85 -15.05 13.98
N GLY A 70 -13.78 -14.00 13.19
CA GLY A 70 -14.29 -13.98 11.82
C GLY A 70 -13.13 -14.00 10.81
N LEU A 71 -13.42 -14.39 9.58
CA LEU A 71 -12.45 -14.43 8.50
C LEU A 71 -13.03 -13.79 7.23
N VAL A 72 -12.24 -12.97 6.57
CA VAL A 72 -12.68 -12.22 5.38
C VAL A 72 -11.65 -12.38 4.25
N PHE A 73 -12.13 -12.86 3.08
CA PHE A 73 -11.34 -12.85 1.87
C PHE A 73 -11.21 -11.45 1.25
N ARG A 74 -10.01 -11.14 0.82
CA ARG A 74 -9.68 -9.88 0.11
C ARG A 74 -10.04 -9.99 -1.37
N THR A 75 -9.97 -8.86 -2.07
CA THR A 75 -10.26 -8.79 -3.51
C THR A 75 -9.32 -9.64 -4.36
N ASN A 76 -8.06 -9.81 -3.94
CA ASN A 76 -7.07 -10.63 -4.65
C ASN A 76 -7.31 -12.14 -4.56
N ALA A 77 -8.27 -12.60 -3.75
CA ALA A 77 -8.66 -14.01 -3.67
C ALA A 77 -9.53 -14.49 -4.84
N GLY A 78 -10.06 -13.58 -5.67
CA GLY A 78 -11.08 -13.91 -6.69
C GLY A 78 -10.69 -15.01 -7.67
N ALA A 79 -9.51 -14.89 -8.29
CA ALA A 79 -9.03 -15.83 -9.32
C ALA A 79 -8.09 -16.91 -8.79
N VAL A 80 -7.92 -17.05 -7.48
CA VAL A 80 -6.96 -17.96 -6.85
C VAL A 80 -7.54 -19.37 -6.71
N PRO A 81 -6.74 -20.45 -6.93
CA PRO A 81 -7.14 -21.81 -6.68
C PRO A 81 -7.53 -22.06 -5.21
N GLU A 82 -8.50 -22.94 -4.98
CA GLU A 82 -9.00 -23.24 -3.63
C GLU A 82 -7.93 -23.84 -2.72
N THR A 83 -7.00 -24.60 -3.26
CA THR A 83 -5.87 -25.18 -2.53
C THR A 83 -5.02 -24.10 -1.86
N GLU A 84 -4.62 -23.05 -2.59
CA GLU A 84 -3.84 -21.95 -2.07
C GLU A 84 -4.63 -21.11 -1.05
N LEU A 85 -5.93 -20.96 -1.28
CA LEU A 85 -6.81 -20.26 -0.33
C LEU A 85 -6.96 -21.03 0.98
N CYS A 86 -7.05 -22.36 0.93
CA CYS A 86 -7.09 -23.20 2.12
C CYS A 86 -5.78 -23.13 2.91
N GLU A 87 -4.65 -23.16 2.23
CA GLU A 87 -3.34 -23.01 2.86
C GLU A 87 -3.20 -21.65 3.58
N ASP A 88 -3.67 -20.56 2.97
CA ASP A 88 -3.66 -19.23 3.59
C ASP A 88 -4.57 -19.15 4.81
N ILE A 89 -5.75 -19.79 4.76
CA ILE A 89 -6.67 -19.91 5.90
C ILE A 89 -6.00 -20.66 7.06
N GLU A 90 -5.41 -21.83 6.78
CA GLU A 90 -4.75 -22.66 7.79
C GLU A 90 -3.58 -21.92 8.45
N LEU A 91 -2.79 -21.19 7.65
CA LEU A 91 -1.68 -20.36 8.14
C LEU A 91 -2.17 -19.32 9.14
N VAL A 92 -3.20 -18.55 8.76
CA VAL A 92 -3.76 -17.48 9.59
C VAL A 92 -4.40 -18.03 10.87
N GLN A 93 -5.09 -19.16 10.80
CA GLN A 93 -5.68 -19.85 11.95
C GLN A 93 -4.59 -20.37 12.91
N LYS A 94 -3.53 -20.98 12.37
CA LYS A 94 -2.39 -21.47 13.15
C LYS A 94 -1.68 -20.33 13.87
N GLU A 95 -1.48 -19.21 13.19
CA GLU A 95 -0.87 -18.00 13.76
C GLU A 95 -1.74 -17.42 14.89
N TYR A 96 -3.06 -17.30 14.67
CA TYR A 96 -4.00 -16.85 15.70
C TYR A 96 -4.01 -17.74 16.95
N ARG A 97 -4.05 -19.08 16.77
CA ARG A 97 -4.00 -20.03 17.89
C ARG A 97 -2.68 -19.94 18.66
N ALA A 98 -1.56 -19.77 17.94
CA ALA A 98 -0.24 -19.54 18.55
C ALA A 98 -0.21 -18.25 19.39
N LEU A 99 -0.76 -17.14 18.85
CA LEU A 99 -0.88 -15.88 19.56
C LEU A 99 -1.69 -16.00 20.85
N LYS A 100 -2.85 -16.64 20.80
CA LYS A 100 -3.67 -16.87 22.01
C LYS A 100 -2.91 -17.68 23.05
N LYS A 101 -2.27 -18.77 22.64
CA LYS A 101 -1.50 -19.64 23.54
C LYS A 101 -0.31 -18.89 24.16
N THR A 102 0.46 -18.16 23.37
CA THR A 102 1.61 -17.39 23.86
C THR A 102 1.16 -16.27 24.79
N GLY A 103 0.13 -15.51 24.42
CA GLY A 103 -0.37 -14.41 25.21
C GLY A 103 -0.87 -14.79 26.60
N THR A 104 -1.37 -16.02 26.80
CA THR A 104 -1.80 -16.50 28.12
C THR A 104 -0.65 -16.87 29.06
N HIS A 105 0.59 -16.94 28.58
CA HIS A 105 1.77 -17.36 29.34
C HIS A 105 2.86 -16.28 29.49
N GLN A 106 2.63 -15.12 28.92
CA GLN A 106 3.56 -13.97 28.99
C GLN A 106 3.15 -13.00 30.11
N ASN A 107 4.10 -12.19 30.57
CA ASN A 107 3.84 -11.17 31.57
C ASN A 107 3.38 -9.86 30.91
N ALA A 108 2.71 -9.01 31.68
CA ALA A 108 2.35 -7.68 31.23
C ALA A 108 3.58 -6.86 30.79
N GLY A 109 3.52 -6.31 29.59
CA GLY A 109 4.62 -5.58 28.95
C GLY A 109 5.49 -6.41 28.01
N ASP A 110 5.33 -7.73 27.98
CA ASP A 110 6.09 -8.59 27.05
C ASP A 110 5.54 -8.48 25.62
N LEU A 111 6.46 -8.56 24.63
CA LEU A 111 6.12 -8.63 23.23
C LEU A 111 5.71 -10.07 22.88
N VAL A 112 4.43 -10.30 22.70
CA VAL A 112 3.87 -11.62 22.34
C VAL A 112 4.11 -11.96 20.88
N TYR A 113 4.01 -10.96 19.99
CA TYR A 113 4.12 -11.14 18.56
C TYR A 113 4.57 -9.85 17.87
N ARG A 114 5.39 -9.98 16.86
CA ARG A 114 5.77 -8.89 15.98
C ARG A 114 5.32 -9.22 14.56
N ASN A 115 4.53 -8.34 13.97
CA ASN A 115 4.17 -8.44 12.55
C ASN A 115 5.42 -8.53 11.68
N LEU A 116 5.28 -9.15 10.51
CA LEU A 116 6.32 -9.15 9.50
C LEU A 116 6.85 -7.73 9.29
N PRO A 117 8.17 -7.55 9.18
CA PRO A 117 8.75 -6.28 8.77
C PRO A 117 8.04 -5.73 7.53
N GLY A 118 7.89 -4.41 7.46
CA GLY A 118 7.09 -3.77 6.40
C GLY A 118 7.51 -4.16 4.98
N TYR A 119 8.80 -4.41 4.75
CA TYR A 119 9.32 -4.87 3.46
C TYR A 119 8.88 -6.31 3.12
N LEU A 120 8.83 -7.23 4.09
CA LEU A 120 8.31 -8.58 3.87
C LEU A 120 6.80 -8.59 3.65
N ALA A 121 6.06 -7.78 4.42
CA ALA A 121 4.63 -7.60 4.20
C ALA A 121 4.34 -7.02 2.80
N ARG A 122 5.18 -6.11 2.33
CA ARG A 122 5.09 -5.55 0.98
C ARG A 122 5.41 -6.58 -0.08
N LEU A 123 6.52 -7.32 0.06
CA LEU A 123 6.87 -8.41 -0.85
C LEU A 123 5.74 -9.45 -0.91
N LYS A 124 5.21 -9.86 0.23
CA LYS A 124 4.08 -10.81 0.30
C LYS A 124 2.81 -10.31 -0.42
N ALA A 125 2.60 -9.00 -0.48
CA ALA A 125 1.45 -8.39 -1.14
C ALA A 125 1.64 -8.16 -2.65
N GLU A 126 2.87 -8.30 -3.18
CA GLU A 126 3.14 -8.12 -4.61
C GLU A 126 2.70 -9.34 -5.43
N ASN A 127 2.31 -9.08 -6.68
CA ASN A 127 2.07 -10.15 -7.65
C ASN A 127 3.40 -10.59 -8.26
N PHE A 128 3.93 -11.73 -7.81
CA PHE A 128 5.22 -12.25 -8.26
C PHE A 128 5.23 -12.79 -9.70
N GLU A 129 4.09 -12.97 -10.34
CA GLU A 129 4.04 -13.27 -11.77
C GLU A 129 4.66 -12.15 -12.62
N LYS A 130 4.57 -10.90 -12.11
CA LYS A 130 5.13 -9.70 -12.75
C LYS A 130 6.49 -9.29 -12.20
N THR A 131 7.04 -10.05 -11.25
CA THR A 131 8.34 -9.78 -10.62
C THR A 131 9.36 -10.74 -11.17
N ASP A 132 10.37 -10.23 -11.85
CA ASP A 132 11.45 -11.04 -12.42
C ASP A 132 12.47 -11.44 -11.36
N LEU A 133 12.82 -10.51 -10.45
CA LEU A 133 13.90 -10.71 -9.51
C LEU A 133 13.75 -9.83 -8.26
N VAL A 134 14.06 -10.42 -7.11
CA VAL A 134 14.23 -9.73 -5.81
C VAL A 134 15.71 -9.79 -5.45
N LEU A 135 16.40 -8.66 -5.44
CA LEU A 135 17.81 -8.53 -5.07
C LEU A 135 17.96 -7.92 -3.68
N THR A 136 18.86 -8.47 -2.90
CA THR A 136 19.31 -7.89 -1.63
C THR A 136 20.81 -8.08 -1.45
N ASP A 137 21.50 -7.12 -0.83
CA ASP A 137 22.90 -7.20 -0.43
C ASP A 137 23.08 -7.55 1.07
N GLY A 138 21.98 -7.56 1.84
CA GLY A 138 21.95 -7.98 3.23
C GLY A 138 21.79 -9.48 3.39
N GLN A 139 22.76 -10.17 4.02
CA GLN A 139 22.69 -11.61 4.27
C GLN A 139 21.48 -11.98 5.15
N ASP A 140 21.21 -11.19 6.20
CA ASP A 140 20.09 -11.42 7.11
C ASP A 140 18.75 -11.22 6.39
N LEU A 141 18.63 -10.18 5.58
CA LEU A 141 17.44 -9.92 4.75
C LEU A 141 17.20 -11.06 3.76
N TYR A 142 18.26 -11.56 3.13
CA TYR A 142 18.16 -12.71 2.23
C TYR A 142 17.59 -13.95 2.95
N GLN A 143 18.13 -14.25 4.13
CA GLN A 143 17.67 -15.40 4.93
C GLN A 143 16.21 -15.22 5.38
N GLU A 144 15.83 -14.03 5.81
CA GLU A 144 14.43 -13.72 6.17
C GLU A 144 13.48 -13.88 4.97
N ILE A 145 13.85 -13.34 3.81
CA ILE A 145 13.02 -13.47 2.59
C ILE A 145 12.86 -14.96 2.22
N CYS A 146 13.94 -15.72 2.24
CA CYS A 146 13.89 -17.15 1.93
C CYS A 146 13.04 -17.95 2.93
N ALA A 147 13.08 -17.60 4.21
CA ALA A 147 12.30 -18.26 5.24
C ALA A 147 10.78 -17.97 5.14
N TYR A 148 10.43 -16.73 4.82
CA TYR A 148 9.03 -16.30 4.77
C TYR A 148 8.34 -16.45 3.41
N LEU A 149 9.13 -16.54 2.33
CA LEU A 149 8.64 -16.65 0.94
C LEU A 149 9.39 -17.77 0.19
N PRO A 150 9.27 -19.03 0.63
CA PRO A 150 10.03 -20.16 0.07
C PRO A 150 9.73 -20.38 -1.42
N HIS A 151 8.51 -20.10 -1.89
CA HIS A 151 8.13 -20.20 -3.29
C HIS A 151 9.01 -19.32 -4.21
N LEU A 152 9.43 -18.14 -3.75
CA LEU A 152 10.33 -17.27 -4.54
C LEU A 152 11.73 -17.87 -4.69
N VAL A 153 12.16 -18.70 -3.74
CA VAL A 153 13.42 -19.41 -3.82
C VAL A 153 13.34 -20.55 -4.84
N GLU A 154 12.23 -21.30 -4.83
CA GLU A 154 11.95 -22.38 -5.78
C GLU A 154 11.89 -21.85 -7.21
N GLU A 155 11.28 -20.68 -7.41
CA GLU A 155 11.23 -19.98 -8.71
C GLU A 155 12.55 -19.27 -9.06
N LYS A 156 13.58 -19.32 -8.23
CA LYS A 156 14.87 -18.63 -8.40
C LYS A 156 14.75 -17.12 -8.55
N LYS A 157 13.71 -16.55 -7.98
CA LYS A 157 13.43 -15.11 -8.01
C LYS A 157 14.10 -14.30 -6.90
N VAL A 158 14.79 -14.93 -5.96
CA VAL A 158 15.53 -14.24 -4.89
C VAL A 158 17.01 -14.48 -5.05
N GLN A 159 17.79 -13.41 -5.06
CA GLN A 159 19.25 -13.48 -5.16
C GLN A 159 19.93 -12.55 -4.16
N LEU A 160 21.00 -13.07 -3.55
CA LEU A 160 21.91 -12.29 -2.75
C LEU A 160 22.96 -11.66 -3.66
N TYR A 161 22.96 -10.32 -3.74
CA TYR A 161 23.95 -9.57 -4.48
C TYR A 161 25.26 -9.51 -3.68
N ARG A 162 26.36 -9.89 -4.31
CA ARG A 162 27.71 -9.82 -3.72
C ARG A 162 28.66 -9.27 -4.77
N ASP A 163 29.12 -8.06 -4.53
CA ASP A 163 30.13 -7.38 -5.33
C ASP A 163 30.91 -6.44 -4.41
N ASP A 164 32.21 -6.67 -4.27
CA ASP A 164 33.08 -5.88 -3.38
C ASP A 164 33.43 -4.51 -3.98
N ALA A 165 33.28 -4.34 -5.28
CA ALA A 165 33.61 -3.10 -5.99
C ALA A 165 32.42 -2.14 -6.09
N VAL A 166 31.21 -2.65 -6.30
CA VAL A 166 30.01 -1.84 -6.56
C VAL A 166 28.87 -2.26 -5.64
N SER A 167 28.43 -1.39 -4.75
CA SER A 167 27.26 -1.68 -3.90
C SER A 167 25.97 -1.73 -4.72
N LEU A 168 24.98 -2.50 -4.28
CA LEU A 168 23.63 -2.55 -4.89
C LEU A 168 23.01 -1.16 -5.00
N SER A 169 23.19 -0.35 -3.95
CA SER A 169 22.73 1.05 -3.92
C SER A 169 23.37 1.91 -5.02
N THR A 170 24.63 1.68 -5.34
CA THR A 170 25.34 2.38 -6.43
C THR A 170 24.89 1.89 -7.79
N LEU A 171 24.79 0.55 -7.96
CA LEU A 171 24.38 -0.09 -9.20
C LEU A 171 23.02 0.43 -9.70
N TYR A 172 22.06 0.58 -8.79
CA TYR A 172 20.69 1.04 -9.09
C TYR A 172 20.45 2.52 -8.77
N HIS A 173 21.50 3.31 -8.52
CA HIS A 173 21.39 4.73 -8.18
C HIS A 173 20.38 5.05 -7.05
N LEU A 174 20.21 4.16 -6.09
CA LEU A 174 19.16 4.27 -5.07
C LEU A 174 19.27 5.56 -4.24
N ARG A 175 20.49 5.98 -3.91
CA ARG A 175 20.72 7.24 -3.15
C ARG A 175 20.32 8.47 -3.95
N GLY A 176 20.66 8.52 -5.25
CA GLY A 176 20.26 9.61 -6.14
C GLY A 176 18.74 9.68 -6.28
N ASN A 177 18.12 8.56 -6.55
CA ASN A 177 16.66 8.45 -6.66
C ASN A 177 15.96 8.88 -5.34
N MET A 178 16.52 8.54 -4.18
CA MET A 178 15.99 8.99 -2.88
C MET A 178 16.10 10.51 -2.70
N GLN A 179 17.19 11.11 -3.11
CA GLN A 179 17.36 12.59 -3.08
C GLN A 179 16.35 13.28 -4.00
N GLU A 180 16.12 12.75 -5.19
CA GLU A 180 15.11 13.27 -6.11
C GLU A 180 13.70 13.18 -5.51
N LEU A 181 13.38 12.09 -4.82
CA LEU A 181 12.11 11.93 -4.12
C LEU A 181 11.92 12.89 -2.93
N LEU A 182 12.99 13.47 -2.42
CA LEU A 182 12.92 14.51 -1.37
C LEU A 182 12.82 15.92 -1.95
N SER A 183 13.12 16.11 -3.24
CA SER A 183 12.98 17.39 -3.91
C SER A 183 11.51 17.81 -4.02
N SER A 184 11.22 19.09 -3.79
CA SER A 184 9.88 19.64 -4.02
C SER A 184 9.50 19.65 -5.50
N LYS A 185 10.49 19.78 -6.40
CA LYS A 185 10.29 19.89 -7.84
C LYS A 185 10.52 18.57 -8.54
N VAL A 186 9.55 18.18 -9.37
CA VAL A 186 9.63 16.99 -10.24
C VAL A 186 9.45 17.43 -11.69
N TRP A 187 10.40 17.06 -12.53
CA TRP A 187 10.35 17.34 -13.96
C TRP A 187 9.54 16.27 -14.69
N LEU A 188 8.79 16.70 -15.69
CA LEU A 188 8.02 15.87 -16.60
C LEU A 188 8.76 15.73 -17.95
N ASP A 189 8.48 14.66 -18.69
CA ASP A 189 9.12 14.39 -20.00
C ASP A 189 8.84 15.49 -21.01
N SER A 190 7.68 16.14 -20.93
CA SER A 190 7.29 17.29 -21.75
C SER A 190 8.14 18.56 -21.48
N GLY A 191 8.99 18.55 -20.44
CA GLY A 191 9.71 19.75 -19.96
C GLY A 191 8.87 20.65 -19.05
N ALA A 192 7.65 20.26 -18.74
CA ALA A 192 6.85 20.82 -17.65
C ALA A 192 7.36 20.34 -16.29
N ASN A 193 6.81 20.82 -15.21
CA ASN A 193 7.17 20.34 -13.87
C ASN A 193 6.01 20.46 -12.90
N ILE A 194 6.05 19.65 -11.86
CA ILE A 194 5.18 19.77 -10.70
C ILE A 194 5.99 20.19 -9.49
N ILE A 195 5.39 20.99 -8.62
CA ILE A 195 5.97 21.42 -7.34
C ILE A 195 5.10 20.85 -6.23
N ILE A 196 5.70 20.09 -5.33
CA ILE A 196 5.00 19.42 -4.22
C ILE A 196 5.44 20.08 -2.92
N GLU A 197 4.51 20.72 -2.22
CA GLU A 197 4.74 21.41 -0.96
C GLU A 197 3.92 20.76 0.16
N PHE A 198 4.59 20.45 1.25
CA PHE A 198 3.99 19.86 2.45
C PHE A 198 3.70 20.98 3.45
N LEU A 199 2.43 21.25 3.67
CA LEU A 199 1.95 22.11 4.75
C LEU A 199 1.63 21.27 5.99
N GLU A 200 1.30 21.91 7.09
CA GLU A 200 1.00 21.20 8.34
C GLU A 200 -0.21 20.27 8.24
N THR A 201 -1.24 20.70 7.52
CA THR A 201 -2.54 19.99 7.45
C THR A 201 -2.83 19.35 6.11
N LEU A 202 -2.17 19.78 5.03
CA LEU A 202 -2.41 19.32 3.66
C LEU A 202 -1.15 19.40 2.80
N THR A 203 -1.19 18.74 1.66
CA THR A 203 -0.16 18.86 0.62
C THR A 203 -0.72 19.67 -0.55
N VAL A 204 0.05 20.63 -1.05
CA VAL A 204 -0.29 21.40 -2.25
C VAL A 204 0.63 21.00 -3.39
N ILE A 205 0.06 20.85 -4.58
CA ILE A 205 0.80 20.49 -5.79
C ILE A 205 0.45 21.51 -6.89
N ASP A 206 1.46 22.14 -7.45
CA ASP A 206 1.33 23.10 -8.54
C ASP A 206 1.89 22.51 -9.84
N VAL A 207 1.16 22.65 -10.94
CA VAL A 207 1.53 22.15 -12.27
C VAL A 207 1.95 23.32 -13.16
N ASN A 208 3.23 23.33 -13.52
CA ASN A 208 3.83 24.38 -14.33
C ASN A 208 4.19 23.88 -15.74
N SER A 209 3.86 24.64 -16.78
CA SER A 209 4.23 24.31 -18.16
C SER A 209 5.73 24.35 -18.45
N GLY A 210 6.53 24.92 -17.55
CA GLY A 210 7.98 24.92 -17.62
C GLY A 210 8.52 25.56 -18.90
N LYS A 211 9.36 24.81 -19.60
CA LYS A 211 9.96 25.24 -20.89
C LYS A 211 9.00 25.09 -22.08
N ASN A 212 7.87 24.41 -21.90
CA ASN A 212 6.90 24.27 -22.97
C ASN A 212 6.11 25.56 -23.16
N ARG A 213 6.49 26.33 -24.20
CA ARG A 213 5.86 27.63 -24.53
C ARG A 213 4.56 27.50 -25.33
N SER A 214 4.10 26.31 -25.62
CA SER A 214 2.86 26.11 -26.36
C SER A 214 1.67 26.55 -25.52
N ARG A 215 0.91 27.51 -26.04
CA ARG A 215 -0.37 27.95 -25.45
C ARG A 215 -1.58 27.27 -26.10
N ARG A 216 -1.34 26.26 -26.94
CA ARG A 216 -2.42 25.48 -27.55
C ARG A 216 -3.08 24.64 -26.47
N GLU A 217 -4.40 24.62 -26.45
CA GLU A 217 -5.18 23.97 -25.42
C GLU A 217 -4.92 22.44 -25.38
N GLU A 218 -4.69 21.83 -26.53
CA GLU A 218 -4.33 20.42 -26.65
C GLU A 218 -2.98 20.10 -25.97
N ALA A 219 -2.01 21.00 -26.09
CA ALA A 219 -0.71 20.84 -25.44
C ALA A 219 -0.81 21.02 -23.90
N LEU A 220 -1.61 21.98 -23.45
CA LEU A 220 -1.88 22.17 -22.01
C LEU A 220 -2.62 20.97 -21.41
N PHE A 221 -3.59 20.42 -22.14
CA PHE A 221 -4.28 19.20 -21.75
C PHE A 221 -3.31 18.00 -21.64
N ALA A 222 -2.42 17.83 -22.62
CA ALA A 222 -1.44 16.75 -22.59
C ALA A 222 -0.50 16.87 -21.38
N ILE A 223 -0.04 18.09 -21.04
CA ILE A 223 0.76 18.35 -19.84
C ILE A 223 0.00 17.99 -18.57
N ASN A 224 -1.28 18.37 -18.46
CA ASN A 224 -2.10 18.05 -17.30
C ASN A 224 -2.31 16.53 -17.15
N VAL A 225 -2.50 15.81 -18.25
CA VAL A 225 -2.60 14.34 -18.23
C VAL A 225 -1.31 13.69 -17.76
N GLU A 226 -0.17 14.17 -18.25
CA GLU A 226 1.15 13.71 -17.81
C GLU A 226 1.37 14.01 -16.32
N ALA A 227 1.06 15.24 -15.89
CA ALA A 227 1.14 15.65 -14.51
C ALA A 227 0.24 14.80 -13.60
N ALA A 228 -0.99 14.48 -14.01
CA ALA A 228 -1.91 13.64 -13.24
C ALA A 228 -1.34 12.25 -12.98
N LYS A 229 -0.72 11.64 -13.99
CA LYS A 229 -0.05 10.34 -13.86
C LYS A 229 1.14 10.40 -12.90
N GLU A 230 1.98 11.43 -13.07
CA GLU A 230 3.15 11.60 -12.22
C GLU A 230 2.77 11.96 -10.78
N ILE A 231 1.75 12.79 -10.56
CA ILE A 231 1.21 13.09 -9.23
C ILE A 231 0.79 11.79 -8.54
N ALA A 232 -0.03 10.97 -9.18
CA ALA A 232 -0.44 9.69 -8.61
C ALA A 232 0.75 8.78 -8.28
N ARG A 233 1.78 8.76 -9.13
CA ARG A 233 3.05 8.06 -8.88
C ARG A 233 3.79 8.63 -7.67
N GLN A 234 3.92 9.96 -7.57
CA GLN A 234 4.58 10.63 -6.46
C GLN A 234 3.84 10.45 -5.12
N LEU A 235 2.50 10.41 -5.12
CA LEU A 235 1.72 10.08 -3.93
C LEU A 235 2.09 8.70 -3.36
N ARG A 236 2.30 7.70 -4.23
CA ARG A 236 2.73 6.35 -3.82
C ARG A 236 4.19 6.33 -3.37
N LEU A 237 5.12 6.88 -4.17
CA LEU A 237 6.56 6.84 -3.89
C LEU A 237 6.94 7.57 -2.60
N ARG A 238 6.36 8.74 -2.36
CA ARG A 238 6.61 9.54 -1.15
C ARG A 238 5.69 9.19 0.01
N ASN A 239 4.74 8.28 -0.22
CA ASN A 239 3.66 7.94 0.71
C ASN A 239 2.93 9.19 1.24
N ILE A 240 2.61 10.14 0.33
CA ILE A 240 1.84 11.34 0.65
C ILE A 240 0.42 10.91 1.02
N SER A 241 -0.13 11.44 2.09
CA SER A 241 -1.45 11.07 2.60
C SER A 241 -2.16 12.26 3.23
N GLY A 242 -3.45 12.13 3.47
CA GLY A 242 -4.32 13.21 3.96
C GLY A 242 -4.98 13.97 2.82
N MET A 243 -5.21 15.26 3.03
CA MET A 243 -5.79 16.18 2.02
C MET A 243 -4.70 16.65 1.08
N ILE A 244 -5.02 16.66 -0.22
CA ILE A 244 -4.10 17.06 -1.28
C ILE A 244 -4.88 17.99 -2.22
N LEU A 245 -4.32 19.18 -2.46
CA LEU A 245 -4.86 20.15 -3.43
C LEU A 245 -3.90 20.21 -4.62
N VAL A 246 -4.46 20.12 -5.82
CA VAL A 246 -3.67 20.19 -7.06
C VAL A 246 -4.15 21.35 -7.92
N ASP A 247 -3.24 22.25 -8.24
CA ASP A 247 -3.46 23.34 -9.20
C ASP A 247 -2.97 22.90 -10.58
N PHE A 248 -3.91 22.46 -11.42
CA PHE A 248 -3.63 22.10 -12.79
C PHE A 248 -3.67 23.33 -13.71
N ILE A 249 -2.96 23.28 -14.82
CA ILE A 249 -3.04 24.33 -15.83
C ILE A 249 -4.49 24.46 -16.32
N ASN A 250 -5.01 25.68 -16.30
CA ASN A 250 -6.42 25.96 -16.66
C ASN A 250 -6.78 25.49 -18.08
N LEU A 251 -7.83 24.71 -18.18
CA LEU A 251 -8.42 24.24 -19.43
C LEU A 251 -9.76 24.92 -19.67
N LYS A 252 -9.99 25.45 -20.88
CA LYS A 252 -11.23 26.14 -21.24
C LYS A 252 -12.36 25.18 -21.62
N LYS A 253 -12.01 24.03 -22.24
CA LYS A 253 -12.97 23.06 -22.76
C LYS A 253 -13.43 22.11 -21.63
N LYS A 254 -14.72 22.12 -21.34
CA LYS A 254 -15.31 21.21 -20.32
C LYS A 254 -15.04 19.73 -20.59
N GLU A 255 -15.03 19.32 -21.87
CA GLU A 255 -14.71 17.93 -22.25
C GLU A 255 -13.30 17.50 -21.83
N GLN A 256 -12.32 18.40 -21.97
CA GLN A 256 -10.94 18.14 -21.54
C GLN A 256 -10.82 18.08 -20.01
N GLN A 257 -11.57 18.94 -19.30
CA GLN A 257 -11.64 18.88 -17.84
C GLN A 257 -12.21 17.53 -17.38
N GLN A 258 -13.30 17.05 -17.98
CA GLN A 258 -13.90 15.75 -17.65
C GLN A 258 -12.96 14.59 -17.95
N LYS A 259 -12.27 14.63 -19.10
CA LYS A 259 -11.25 13.63 -19.44
C LYS A 259 -10.10 13.61 -18.45
N LEU A 260 -9.62 14.78 -18.01
CA LEU A 260 -8.59 14.89 -16.99
C LEU A 260 -9.04 14.25 -15.67
N ILE A 261 -10.28 14.51 -15.23
CA ILE A 261 -10.84 13.90 -14.02
C ILE A 261 -10.89 12.37 -14.15
N SER A 262 -11.28 11.85 -15.33
CA SER A 262 -11.28 10.40 -15.57
C SER A 262 -9.89 9.81 -15.44
N VAL A 263 -8.87 10.45 -16.02
CA VAL A 263 -7.46 10.03 -15.90
C VAL A 263 -7.01 10.04 -14.43
N ILE A 264 -7.33 11.11 -13.69
CA ILE A 264 -6.97 11.20 -12.27
C ILE A 264 -7.57 10.02 -11.49
N ARG A 265 -8.86 9.72 -11.69
CA ARG A 265 -9.55 8.61 -11.02
C ARG A 265 -8.93 7.26 -11.37
N GLU A 266 -8.62 7.02 -12.65
CA GLU A 266 -7.97 5.79 -13.11
C GLU A 266 -6.58 5.61 -12.48
N GLU A 267 -5.77 6.68 -12.42
CA GLU A 267 -4.43 6.60 -11.83
C GLU A 267 -4.46 6.41 -10.31
N LEU A 268 -5.42 7.02 -9.61
CA LEU A 268 -5.62 6.82 -8.19
C LEU A 268 -6.10 5.40 -7.85
N GLN A 269 -6.88 4.74 -8.72
CA GLN A 269 -7.33 3.35 -8.52
C GLN A 269 -6.20 2.33 -8.56
N LYS A 270 -5.05 2.66 -9.19
CA LYS A 270 -3.85 1.79 -9.20
C LYS A 270 -3.13 1.75 -7.86
N ASP A 271 -3.50 2.62 -6.92
CA ASP A 271 -2.90 2.67 -5.60
C ASP A 271 -3.49 1.58 -4.69
N SER A 272 -2.62 0.81 -4.02
CA SER A 272 -3.03 -0.18 -3.02
C SER A 272 -3.61 0.47 -1.75
N VAL A 273 -3.27 1.74 -1.50
CA VAL A 273 -3.84 2.55 -0.42
C VAL A 273 -5.00 3.36 -0.96
N PRO A 274 -6.19 3.35 -0.31
CA PRO A 274 -7.35 4.09 -0.78
C PRO A 274 -7.04 5.57 -1.02
N ALA A 275 -7.15 5.98 -2.29
CA ALA A 275 -6.97 7.35 -2.75
C ALA A 275 -8.17 7.75 -3.62
N ASN A 276 -8.73 8.93 -3.40
CA ASN A 276 -9.97 9.35 -4.04
C ASN A 276 -9.85 10.78 -4.59
N PHE A 277 -10.41 10.98 -5.78
CA PHE A 277 -10.81 12.30 -6.25
C PHE A 277 -12.09 12.71 -5.50
N ILE A 278 -12.11 13.90 -4.92
CA ILE A 278 -13.24 14.42 -4.17
C ILE A 278 -14.06 15.37 -5.05
N ASP A 279 -13.49 16.54 -5.39
CA ASP A 279 -14.19 17.57 -6.17
C ASP A 279 -13.17 18.53 -6.81
N ILE A 280 -13.71 19.54 -7.51
CA ILE A 280 -12.98 20.72 -7.98
C ILE A 280 -13.54 21.94 -7.27
N THR A 281 -12.70 22.69 -6.60
CA THR A 281 -13.10 23.95 -5.92
C THR A 281 -13.59 24.98 -6.91
N ARG A 282 -14.27 26.01 -6.42
CA ARG A 282 -14.67 27.17 -7.25
C ARG A 282 -13.49 27.93 -7.85
N LEU A 283 -12.31 27.77 -7.28
CA LEU A 283 -11.06 28.36 -7.79
C LEU A 283 -10.37 27.49 -8.84
N GLY A 284 -10.90 26.27 -9.12
CA GLY A 284 -10.34 25.35 -10.11
C GLY A 284 -9.34 24.34 -9.54
N LEU A 285 -9.12 24.35 -8.22
CA LEU A 285 -8.20 23.40 -7.58
C LEU A 285 -8.86 22.03 -7.47
N VAL A 286 -8.11 20.98 -7.83
CA VAL A 286 -8.55 19.58 -7.70
C VAL A 286 -8.29 19.12 -6.28
N GLU A 287 -9.33 18.60 -5.63
CA GLU A 287 -9.27 18.02 -4.29
C GLU A 287 -9.11 16.51 -4.35
N LEU A 288 -8.05 16.01 -3.71
CA LEU A 288 -7.77 14.59 -3.57
C LEU A 288 -7.62 14.22 -2.09
N THR A 289 -7.89 12.97 -1.78
CA THR A 289 -7.58 12.40 -0.46
C THR A 289 -6.88 11.07 -0.62
N ARG A 290 -5.94 10.76 0.29
CA ARG A 290 -5.31 9.45 0.39
C ARG A 290 -5.21 9.04 1.84
N LYS A 291 -5.63 7.80 2.16
CA LYS A 291 -5.66 7.29 3.53
C LYS A 291 -4.23 7.26 4.10
N LYS A 292 -4.03 7.75 5.33
CA LYS A 292 -2.75 7.63 6.04
C LYS A 292 -2.66 6.23 6.65
N VAL A 293 -1.78 5.39 6.12
CA VAL A 293 -1.52 4.02 6.60
C VAL A 293 -0.14 3.95 7.23
N TYR A 294 0.87 4.58 6.62
CA TYR A 294 2.25 4.60 7.07
C TYR A 294 2.77 6.04 7.13
N LYS A 295 3.94 6.22 7.74
CA LYS A 295 4.66 7.50 7.72
C LYS A 295 5.06 7.84 6.28
N SER A 296 5.05 9.12 5.93
CA SER A 296 5.57 9.58 4.64
C SER A 296 7.08 9.39 4.57
N LEU A 297 7.64 9.34 3.36
CA LEU A 297 9.08 9.24 3.15
C LEU A 297 9.84 10.35 3.90
N ARG A 298 9.30 11.56 3.91
CA ARG A 298 9.87 12.70 4.64
C ARG A 298 9.86 12.47 6.16
N GLU A 299 8.75 11.94 6.71
CA GLU A 299 8.64 11.62 8.16
C GLU A 299 9.53 10.45 8.60
N ILE A 300 10.00 9.62 7.66
CA ILE A 300 10.92 8.50 7.95
C ILE A 300 12.37 9.00 7.97
N LEU A 301 12.71 9.98 7.13
CA LEU A 301 14.07 10.46 6.92
C LEU A 301 14.38 11.76 7.69
N SER A 302 13.40 12.37 8.35
CA SER A 302 13.57 13.49 9.29
C SER A 302 13.81 12.95 10.70
#